data_e121860af55f259dd2f0933e7255eed1
#
_entry.id   e121860af55f259dd2f0933e7255eed1
#
_cell.length_a   1.000
_cell.length_b   1.000
_cell.length_c   1.000
_cell.angle_alpha   90.00
_cell.angle_beta   90.00
_cell.angle_gamma   90.00
#
_symmetry.space_group_name_H-M   'P 1'
#
loop_
_entity.id
_entity.type
_entity.pdbx_description
1 polymer ?
#
loop_
_entity_poly.entity_id
_entity_poly.type
_entity_poly.pdbx_seq_one_letter_code
_entity_poly.pdbx_strand_id
1 'polypeptide(L)'
;EQHFAKMADATISSLPFHRAAIDRINCEMVLCLGLFHHLTLGKGLQPHEVLAVLAKLSDKALVLEFVELGDPKITGEPQFFEHLNAFSREDYNLEYILEVCRRYFSQVELLPSEKTRHILFLQH
;
A
#
# COMPACT_ATOMS: atom_id res chain seq x y z
N GLU A 1 14.22 3.09 8.89
CA GLU A 1 13.76 1.83 8.31
C GLU A 1 13.18 0.88 9.33
N GLN A 2 13.95 0.58 10.37
CA GLN A 2 13.44 -0.29 11.44
C GLN A 2 12.23 0.33 12.12
N HIS A 3 12.28 1.64 12.33
CA HIS A 3 11.15 2.35 12.93
C HIS A 3 9.90 2.25 12.05
N PHE A 4 10.08 2.41 10.73
CA PHE A 4 8.96 2.27 9.80
C PHE A 4 8.39 0.86 9.81
N ALA A 5 9.25 -0.16 9.80
CA ALA A 5 8.83 -1.54 9.83
C ALA A 5 7.99 -1.84 11.08
N LYS A 6 8.41 -1.31 12.23
CA LYS A 6 7.66 -1.48 13.47
C LYS A 6 6.32 -0.78 13.41
N MET A 7 6.27 0.42 12.83
CA MET A 7 5.02 1.15 12.69
C MET A 7 4.06 0.44 11.75
N ALA A 8 4.56 -0.07 10.63
CA ALA A 8 3.74 -0.82 9.69
C ALA A 8 3.21 -2.10 10.32
N ASP A 9 4.05 -2.84 11.03
CA ASP A 9 3.63 -4.04 11.73
C ASP A 9 2.54 -3.74 12.77
N ALA A 10 2.74 -2.71 13.57
CA ALA A 10 1.77 -2.32 14.58
C ALA A 10 0.45 -1.90 13.93
N THR A 11 0.50 -1.17 12.81
CA THR A 11 -0.67 -0.71 12.10
C THR A 11 -1.44 -1.90 11.51
N ILE A 12 -0.73 -2.83 10.88
CA ILE A 12 -1.33 -4.02 10.30
C ILE A 12 -1.92 -4.90 11.39
N SER A 13 -1.21 -5.06 12.52
CA SER A 13 -1.67 -5.88 13.63
C SER A 13 -2.93 -5.34 14.30
N SER A 14 -3.19 -4.03 14.18
CA SER A 14 -4.38 -3.43 14.76
C SER A 14 -5.62 -3.57 13.89
N LEU A 15 -5.46 -4.09 12.68
CA LEU A 15 -6.58 -4.32 11.76
C LEU A 15 -7.34 -5.59 12.14
N PRO A 16 -8.48 -5.90 11.45
CA PRO A 16 -9.26 -7.09 11.79
C PRO A 16 -8.50 -8.42 11.72
N PHE A 17 -7.40 -8.51 10.97
CA PHE A 17 -6.61 -9.73 10.99
C PHE A 17 -5.57 -9.69 12.08
N HIS A 18 -5.38 -10.87 12.68
CA HIS A 18 -4.47 -11.07 13.78
C HIS A 18 -3.05 -11.31 13.32
N ARG A 19 -2.13 -11.31 14.30
CA ARG A 19 -0.74 -11.65 14.03
C ARG A 19 -0.61 -13.04 13.40
N ALA A 20 -1.43 -14.00 13.84
CA ALA A 20 -1.39 -15.34 13.26
C ALA A 20 -1.76 -15.34 11.77
N ALA A 21 -2.70 -14.47 11.37
CA ALA A 21 -3.06 -14.32 9.98
C ALA A 21 -1.93 -13.65 9.20
N ILE A 22 -1.27 -12.67 9.80
CA ILE A 22 -0.13 -11.99 9.19
C ILE A 22 1.01 -12.98 8.94
N ASP A 23 1.29 -13.84 9.92
CA ASP A 23 2.33 -14.86 9.78
C ASP A 23 2.04 -15.82 8.63
N ARG A 24 0.76 -16.18 8.44
CA ARG A 24 0.37 -17.04 7.34
C ARG A 24 0.43 -16.33 5.99
N ILE A 25 0.04 -15.08 5.96
CA ILE A 25 0.09 -14.26 4.75
C ILE A 25 1.53 -14.18 4.25
N ASN A 26 2.49 -14.07 5.18
CA ASN A 26 3.90 -14.00 4.84
C ASN A 26 4.40 -15.23 4.08
N CYS A 27 3.62 -16.30 4.00
CA CYS A 27 4.03 -17.52 3.32
C CYS A 27 3.79 -17.49 1.82
N GLU A 28 2.73 -16.84 1.34
CA GLU A 28 2.41 -16.89 -0.09
C GLU A 28 1.98 -15.56 -0.68
N MET A 29 0.78 -15.11 -0.43
CA MET A 29 0.23 -13.91 -1.06
C MET A 29 -0.39 -12.99 -0.03
N VAL A 30 -0.20 -11.69 -0.22
CA VAL A 30 -0.80 -10.66 0.62
C VAL A 30 -1.83 -9.91 -0.20
N LEU A 31 -2.99 -9.67 0.42
CA LEU A 31 -4.03 -8.83 -0.16
C LEU A 31 -4.04 -7.49 0.58
N CYS A 32 -3.79 -6.41 -0.14
CA CYS A 32 -3.78 -5.07 0.43
C CYS A 32 -4.86 -4.24 -0.27
N LEU A 33 -6.12 -4.53 0.07
CA LEU A 33 -7.27 -3.86 -0.52
C LEU A 33 -7.85 -2.88 0.48
N GLY A 34 -8.03 -1.62 0.05
CA GLY A 34 -8.58 -0.59 0.92
C GLY A 34 -7.68 -0.17 2.06
N LEU A 35 -6.40 -0.53 2.03
CA LEU A 35 -5.47 -0.30 3.12
C LEU A 35 -4.38 0.71 2.79
N PHE A 36 -3.86 0.68 1.56
CA PHE A 36 -2.69 1.47 1.21
C PHE A 36 -2.88 2.96 1.46
N HIS A 37 -4.03 3.50 1.06
CA HIS A 37 -4.29 4.94 1.26
C HIS A 37 -4.45 5.29 2.74
N HIS A 38 -4.90 4.35 3.57
CA HIS A 38 -4.96 4.60 5.02
C HIS A 38 -3.56 4.67 5.62
N LEU A 39 -2.64 3.84 5.16
CA LEU A 39 -1.28 3.84 5.68
C LEU A 39 -0.51 5.08 5.21
N THR A 40 -0.70 5.48 3.96
CA THR A 40 0.03 6.63 3.41
C THR A 40 -0.64 7.95 3.77
N LEU A 41 -1.85 8.18 3.26
CA LEU A 41 -2.55 9.43 3.49
C LEU A 41 -3.07 9.55 4.91
N GLY A 42 -3.56 8.44 5.48
CA GLY A 42 -4.15 8.45 6.81
C GLY A 42 -3.13 8.48 7.94
N LYS A 43 -1.97 7.85 7.76
CA LYS A 43 -0.94 7.76 8.79
C LYS A 43 0.34 8.52 8.46
N GLY A 44 0.46 9.06 7.28
CA GLY A 44 1.62 9.83 6.88
C GLY A 44 2.85 9.02 6.53
N LEU A 45 2.70 7.72 6.29
CA LEU A 45 3.83 6.88 5.90
C LEU A 45 4.14 7.06 4.42
N GLN A 46 5.43 7.05 4.08
CA GLN A 46 5.84 7.24 2.70
C GLN A 46 5.43 6.05 1.84
N PRO A 47 4.87 6.29 0.63
CA PRO A 47 4.44 5.19 -0.24
C PRO A 47 5.51 4.14 -0.51
N HIS A 48 6.75 4.57 -0.81
CA HIS A 48 7.82 3.62 -1.11
C HIS A 48 8.19 2.76 0.10
N GLU A 49 8.07 3.32 1.31
CA GLU A 49 8.36 2.57 2.54
C GLU A 49 7.28 1.53 2.82
N VAL A 50 6.02 1.90 2.60
CA VAL A 50 4.91 0.96 2.77
C VAL A 50 5.06 -0.21 1.80
N LEU A 51 5.41 0.09 0.53
CA LEU A 51 5.60 -0.94 -0.47
C LEU A 51 6.77 -1.86 -0.13
N ALA A 52 7.85 -1.30 0.42
CA ALA A 52 8.99 -2.11 0.84
C ALA A 52 8.61 -3.12 1.92
N VAL A 53 7.80 -2.69 2.90
CA VAL A 53 7.35 -3.58 3.96
C VAL A 53 6.40 -4.64 3.41
N LEU A 54 5.46 -4.25 2.56
CA LEU A 54 4.52 -5.19 1.95
C LEU A 54 5.25 -6.23 1.09
N ALA A 55 6.31 -5.81 0.39
CA ALA A 55 7.12 -6.73 -0.38
C ALA A 55 7.81 -7.77 0.51
N LYS A 56 8.24 -7.37 1.70
CA LYS A 56 8.84 -8.30 2.65
C LYS A 56 7.82 -9.26 3.25
N LEU A 57 6.60 -8.80 3.47
CA LEU A 57 5.54 -9.63 4.03
C LEU A 57 5.01 -10.65 3.04
N SER A 58 5.07 -10.35 1.74
CA SER A 58 4.59 -11.25 0.71
C SER A 58 5.72 -12.14 0.22
N ASP A 59 5.52 -13.45 0.25
CA ASP A 59 6.52 -14.39 -0.20
C ASP A 59 6.54 -14.53 -1.72
N LYS A 60 5.37 -14.65 -2.32
CA LYS A 60 5.25 -14.86 -3.77
C LYS A 60 4.56 -13.71 -4.49
N ALA A 61 3.49 -13.18 -3.93
CA ALA A 61 2.69 -12.19 -4.63
C ALA A 61 1.99 -11.23 -3.68
N LEU A 62 1.70 -10.05 -4.20
CA LEU A 62 0.93 -9.02 -3.50
C LEU A 62 -0.14 -8.50 -4.45
N VAL A 63 -1.38 -8.45 -3.96
CA VAL A 63 -2.46 -7.76 -4.68
C VAL A 63 -2.70 -6.45 -3.95
N LEU A 64 -2.47 -5.35 -4.65
CA LEU A 64 -2.52 -4.01 -4.07
C LEU A 64 -3.62 -3.19 -4.73
N GLU A 65 -4.46 -2.57 -3.92
CA GLU A 65 -5.40 -1.57 -4.42
C GLU A 65 -4.81 -0.18 -4.20
N PHE A 66 -4.63 0.56 -5.29
CA PHE A 66 -4.21 1.95 -5.23
C PHE A 66 -5.40 2.86 -5.56
N VAL A 67 -5.71 3.79 -4.64
CA VAL A 67 -6.82 4.73 -4.79
C VAL A 67 -6.24 6.11 -5.04
N GLU A 68 -6.60 6.73 -6.18
CA GLU A 68 -6.09 8.06 -6.55
C GLU A 68 -6.65 9.15 -5.64
N LEU A 69 -5.91 10.26 -5.53
CA LEU A 69 -6.30 11.39 -4.69
C LEU A 69 -7.68 11.96 -5.05
N GLY A 70 -8.09 11.87 -6.31
CA GLY A 70 -9.39 12.37 -6.75
C GLY A 70 -10.55 11.43 -6.52
N ASP A 71 -10.30 10.24 -5.96
CA ASP A 71 -11.39 9.29 -5.71
C ASP A 71 -12.31 9.78 -4.60
N PRO A 72 -13.64 9.58 -4.72
CA PRO A 72 -14.59 10.00 -3.67
C PRO A 72 -14.27 9.44 -2.29
N LYS A 73 -13.66 8.26 -2.21
CA LYS A 73 -13.25 7.70 -0.91
C LYS A 73 -12.23 8.58 -0.20
N ILE A 74 -11.45 9.34 -0.95
CA ILE A 74 -10.41 10.19 -0.39
C ILE A 74 -10.91 11.63 -0.28
N THR A 75 -11.56 12.16 -1.33
CA THR A 75 -12.02 13.56 -1.33
C THR A 75 -13.07 13.82 -0.27
N GLY A 76 -13.86 12.82 0.11
CA GLY A 76 -14.87 12.94 1.14
C GLY A 76 -14.34 12.82 2.57
N GLU A 77 -13.04 12.57 2.73
CA GLU A 77 -12.44 12.31 4.03
C GLU A 77 -11.29 13.28 4.29
N PRO A 78 -11.54 14.41 4.98
CA PRO A 78 -10.51 15.44 5.18
C PRO A 78 -9.23 14.92 5.84
N GLN A 79 -9.33 13.90 6.68
CA GLN A 79 -8.16 13.36 7.37
C GLN A 79 -7.09 12.82 6.42
N PHE A 80 -7.46 12.43 5.20
CA PHE A 80 -6.49 11.94 4.23
C PHE A 80 -5.58 13.05 3.69
N PHE A 81 -5.93 14.30 3.91
CA PHE A 81 -5.12 15.43 3.45
C PHE A 81 -4.24 16.02 4.54
N GLU A 82 -4.41 15.59 5.78
CA GLU A 82 -3.61 16.11 6.91
C GLU A 82 -2.13 15.78 6.77
N HIS A 83 -1.81 14.64 6.20
CA HIS A 83 -0.44 14.18 6.06
C HIS A 83 0.13 14.37 4.65
N LEU A 84 -0.59 15.08 3.79
CA LEU A 84 -0.15 15.24 2.41
C LEU A 84 1.18 15.98 2.31
N ASN A 85 1.52 16.80 3.31
CA ASN A 85 2.80 17.49 3.34
C ASN A 85 3.97 16.58 3.73
N ALA A 86 3.70 15.37 4.21
CA ALA A 86 4.75 14.41 4.56
C ALA A 86 5.43 13.85 3.32
N PHE A 87 4.78 13.93 2.17
CA PHE A 87 5.32 13.53 0.88
C PHE A 87 4.63 14.35 -0.22
N SER A 88 5.28 14.49 -1.37
CA SER A 88 4.73 15.29 -2.45
C SER A 88 3.63 14.52 -3.18
N ARG A 89 2.79 15.27 -3.94
CA ARG A 89 1.77 14.66 -4.78
C ARG A 89 2.40 13.79 -5.87
N GLU A 90 3.65 14.09 -6.22
CA GLU A 90 4.40 13.30 -7.19
C GLU A 90 4.73 11.91 -6.66
N ASP A 91 4.79 11.76 -5.35
CA ASP A 91 5.02 10.47 -4.70
C ASP A 91 3.74 9.68 -4.47
N TYR A 92 2.59 10.29 -4.77
CA TYR A 92 1.31 9.62 -4.63
C TYR A 92 0.53 9.72 -5.95
N ASN A 93 0.96 8.95 -6.93
CA ASN A 93 0.27 8.80 -8.20
C ASN A 93 0.59 7.42 -8.77
N LEU A 94 -0.24 6.96 -9.70
CA LEU A 94 -0.13 5.60 -10.21
C LEU A 94 1.22 5.33 -10.87
N GLU A 95 1.75 6.27 -11.64
CA GLU A 95 3.02 6.06 -12.33
C GLU A 95 4.17 5.84 -11.34
N TYR A 96 4.22 6.67 -10.30
CA TYR A 96 5.25 6.54 -9.27
C TYR A 96 5.11 5.20 -8.53
N ILE A 97 3.87 4.83 -8.17
CA ILE A 97 3.61 3.57 -7.48
C ILE A 97 4.04 2.39 -8.33
N LEU A 98 3.73 2.41 -9.63
CA LEU A 98 4.17 1.34 -10.54
C LEU A 98 5.70 1.27 -10.61
N GLU A 99 6.35 2.41 -10.68
CA GLU A 99 7.80 2.46 -10.72
C GLU A 99 8.42 1.86 -9.46
N VAL A 100 7.90 2.23 -8.29
CA VAL A 100 8.40 1.68 -7.02
C VAL A 100 8.14 0.18 -6.95
N CYS A 101 6.97 -0.26 -7.39
CA CYS A 101 6.65 -1.69 -7.41
C CYS A 101 7.66 -2.49 -8.25
N ARG A 102 8.11 -1.92 -9.36
CA ARG A 102 9.10 -2.59 -10.22
C ARG A 102 10.46 -2.76 -9.55
N ARG A 103 10.73 -2.02 -8.48
CA ARG A 103 11.98 -2.17 -7.72
C ARG A 103 11.94 -3.38 -6.79
N TYR A 104 10.74 -3.79 -6.37
CA TYR A 104 10.57 -4.85 -5.39
C TYR A 104 9.99 -6.14 -5.97
N PHE A 105 9.36 -6.07 -7.15
CA PHE A 105 8.70 -7.21 -7.76
C PHE A 105 9.18 -7.39 -9.20
N SER A 106 9.36 -8.64 -9.60
CA SER A 106 9.81 -8.92 -10.96
C SER A 106 8.69 -8.74 -11.98
N GLN A 107 7.44 -8.91 -11.57
CA GLN A 107 6.28 -8.74 -12.45
C GLN A 107 5.28 -7.80 -11.81
N VAL A 108 4.87 -6.81 -12.58
CA VAL A 108 3.90 -5.80 -12.15
C VAL A 108 2.81 -5.76 -13.21
N GLU A 109 1.59 -6.15 -12.83
CA GLU A 109 0.47 -6.17 -13.76
C GLU A 109 -0.65 -5.27 -13.24
N LEU A 110 -1.12 -4.37 -14.11
CA LEU A 110 -2.26 -3.51 -13.80
C LEU A 110 -3.52 -4.20 -14.32
N LEU A 111 -4.39 -4.63 -13.40
CA LEU A 111 -5.61 -5.33 -13.77
C LEU A 111 -6.71 -4.34 -14.15
N PRO A 112 -7.69 -4.76 -14.98
CA PRO A 112 -8.84 -3.90 -15.29
C PRO A 112 -9.56 -3.51 -14.00
N SER A 113 -9.81 -2.20 -13.82
CA SER A 113 -10.41 -1.70 -12.60
C SER A 113 -11.09 -0.37 -12.89
N GLU A 114 -11.60 0.29 -11.84
CA GLU A 114 -12.28 1.56 -12.00
C GLU A 114 -11.30 2.68 -12.33
N LYS A 115 -11.84 3.82 -12.77
CA LYS A 115 -11.03 4.94 -13.26
C LYS A 115 -10.06 5.49 -12.21
N THR A 116 -10.49 5.58 -10.95
CA THR A 116 -9.67 6.15 -9.88
C THR A 116 -9.22 5.14 -8.85
N ARG A 117 -9.53 3.87 -9.07
CA ARG A 117 -9.11 2.75 -8.21
C ARG A 117 -8.47 1.71 -9.09
N HIS A 118 -7.25 1.35 -8.74
CA HIS A 118 -6.44 0.45 -9.57
C HIS A 118 -6.03 -0.77 -8.77
N ILE A 119 -6.13 -1.92 -9.40
CA ILE A 119 -5.69 -3.18 -8.80
C ILE A 119 -4.40 -3.60 -9.46
N LEU A 120 -3.37 -3.79 -8.65
CA LEU A 120 -2.05 -4.20 -9.11
C LEU A 120 -1.79 -5.62 -8.64
N PHE A 121 -1.39 -6.49 -9.56
CA PHE A 121 -0.96 -7.83 -9.22
C PHE A 121 0.56 -7.88 -9.35
N LEU A 122 1.23 -8.11 -8.22
CA LEU A 122 2.67 -7.98 -8.11
C LEU A 122 3.25 -9.35 -7.73
N GLN A 123 4.27 -9.79 -8.46
CA GLN A 123 4.91 -11.08 -8.20
C GLN A 123 6.42 -10.91 -8.03
N HIS A 124 6.96 -11.63 -7.07
CA HIS A 124 8.40 -11.67 -6.84
C HIS A 124 9.18 -12.40 -7.92
#